data_8b11c73b79a3bbdd0b01d58ea0a95fd1
#
_entry.id   8b11c73b79a3bbdd0b01d58ea0a95fd1
#
_cell.length_a   1.000
_cell.length_b   1.000
_cell.length_c   1.000
_cell.angle_alpha   90.00
_cell.angle_beta   90.00
_cell.angle_gamma   90.00
#
_symmetry.space_group_name_H-M   'P 1'
#
loop_
_entity.id
_entity.type
_entity.pdbx_description
1 polymer ?
#
loop_
_entity_poly.entity_id
_entity_poly.type
_entity_poly.pdbx_seq_one_letter_code
_entity_poly.pdbx_strand_id
1 'polypeptide(L)'
;MKVKFVLLSLFVIASLIFTSCDNNDIKTEGGSTSQNKVSLDTTLSKLVNDWNQAINSKDVRKLSGLYSNTIFYYGSVKDKNSCIENILALFKKYPDYYQQIYGGIQIEKISEIEFKFSFVKRVTYKLKTEDYPSYLSISKEREVWKITKIGDLVTDKNIAKAKSVKVPKHAIEGDYNGDGILDYAWLVPPKLDKEGMDCIGDCFSFIEFSDPLIPRIKVTNCISGTPNNLGDLNRDGTDEIGISPGWFQSCWSNYYVWTFSRNQWVYAVQPFPTHCNQWREGIAPVEIDYNRSNYVTITYSEYTNDAIETKKKSVLIK
;
A
#
# COMPACT_ATOMS: atom_id res chain seq x y z
N MET A 1 14.40 -38.53 -27.91
CA MET A 1 13.21 -39.04 -28.64
C MET A 1 12.27 -37.84 -28.84
N LYS A 2 12.18 -37.33 -30.07
CA LYS A 2 11.40 -36.14 -30.44
C LYS A 2 10.01 -36.63 -30.88
N VAL A 3 8.95 -36.11 -30.25
CA VAL A 3 7.58 -36.30 -30.77
C VAL A 3 7.09 -34.95 -31.26
N LYS A 4 6.88 -34.90 -32.60
CA LYS A 4 6.21 -33.80 -33.30
C LYS A 4 4.70 -34.03 -33.20
N PHE A 5 3.93 -33.02 -32.80
CA PHE A 5 2.49 -32.99 -33.06
C PHE A 5 2.19 -31.99 -34.17
N VAL A 6 1.45 -32.52 -35.13
CA VAL A 6 1.01 -31.87 -36.37
C VAL A 6 -0.32 -31.19 -36.09
N LEU A 7 -0.42 -29.88 -36.40
CA LEU A 7 -1.69 -29.17 -36.48
C LEU A 7 -2.44 -29.54 -37.75
N LEU A 8 -3.69 -29.92 -37.61
CA LEU A 8 -4.64 -30.06 -38.72
C LEU A 8 -5.68 -28.93 -38.59
N SER A 9 -5.63 -27.99 -39.52
CA SER A 9 -6.60 -26.91 -39.68
C SER A 9 -7.76 -27.38 -40.55
N LEU A 10 -9.00 -27.32 -40.04
CA LEU A 10 -10.21 -27.46 -40.84
C LEU A 10 -10.85 -26.07 -41.06
N PHE A 11 -10.76 -25.61 -42.30
CA PHE A 11 -11.57 -24.52 -42.83
C PHE A 11 -12.95 -25.06 -43.23
N VAL A 12 -14.02 -24.52 -42.66
CA VAL A 12 -15.37 -24.67 -43.17
C VAL A 12 -15.83 -23.34 -43.74
N ILE A 13 -15.92 -23.28 -45.05
CA ILE A 13 -16.51 -22.19 -45.81
C ILE A 13 -18.01 -22.49 -45.93
N ALA A 14 -18.86 -21.66 -45.37
CA ALA A 14 -20.29 -21.65 -45.60
C ALA A 14 -20.66 -20.43 -46.44
N SER A 15 -20.94 -20.69 -47.73
CA SER A 15 -21.53 -19.72 -48.64
C SER A 15 -23.02 -19.61 -48.34
N LEU A 16 -23.52 -18.43 -48.09
CA LEU A 16 -24.96 -18.15 -48.05
C LEU A 16 -25.32 -17.13 -49.14
N ILE A 17 -26.25 -17.59 -49.94
CA ILE A 17 -26.83 -17.01 -51.14
C ILE A 17 -27.76 -15.86 -50.74
N PHE A 18 -27.63 -14.71 -51.42
CA PHE A 18 -28.57 -13.60 -51.36
C PHE A 18 -29.83 -13.92 -52.16
N THR A 19 -31.01 -13.85 -51.55
CA THR A 19 -32.27 -13.64 -52.26
C THR A 19 -32.86 -12.30 -51.81
N SER A 20 -33.01 -11.43 -52.81
CA SER A 20 -33.74 -10.18 -52.74
C SER A 20 -35.25 -10.46 -52.77
N CYS A 21 -36.01 -9.75 -51.91
CA CYS A 21 -37.45 -9.43 -52.18
C CYS A 21 -37.86 -8.16 -51.46
N ASP A 22 -38.64 -7.39 -52.15
CA ASP A 22 -39.10 -6.04 -52.04
C ASP A 22 -39.87 -5.62 -50.78
N ASN A 23 -39.73 -4.30 -50.53
CA ASN A 23 -40.66 -3.28 -50.03
C ASN A 23 -41.87 -3.67 -49.17
N ASN A 24 -41.89 -3.14 -47.92
CA ASN A 24 -43.03 -2.40 -47.46
C ASN A 24 -42.63 -1.48 -46.24
N ASP A 25 -43.11 -0.27 -46.33
CA ASP A 25 -42.99 0.83 -45.36
C ASP A 25 -43.34 0.41 -43.93
N ILE A 26 -42.43 0.61 -42.96
CA ILE A 26 -42.73 0.78 -41.53
C ILE A 26 -41.95 1.97 -40.99
N LYS A 27 -42.69 2.88 -40.43
CA LYS A 27 -42.29 4.15 -39.82
C LYS A 27 -41.12 4.06 -38.86
N THR A 28 -40.21 4.98 -39.02
CA THR A 28 -39.09 5.32 -38.13
C THR A 28 -39.60 5.77 -36.75
N GLU A 29 -39.40 4.94 -35.74
CA GLU A 29 -39.25 5.37 -34.36
C GLU A 29 -38.04 4.61 -33.77
N GLY A 30 -36.89 5.28 -33.61
CA GLY A 30 -35.71 4.66 -33.04
C GLY A 30 -34.42 5.46 -33.19
N GLY A 31 -34.48 6.79 -33.30
CA GLY A 31 -33.29 7.64 -33.48
C GLY A 31 -32.66 8.20 -32.22
N SER A 32 -33.27 8.02 -31.03
CA SER A 32 -32.85 8.74 -29.81
C SER A 32 -31.85 8.00 -28.92
N THR A 33 -31.84 6.67 -28.91
CA THR A 33 -31.05 5.89 -27.94
C THR A 33 -29.57 5.77 -28.32
N SER A 34 -29.25 5.73 -29.61
CA SER A 34 -27.84 5.58 -30.08
C SER A 34 -27.03 6.87 -29.93
N GLN A 35 -27.64 8.01 -30.23
CA GLN A 35 -26.96 9.33 -30.10
C GLN A 35 -26.71 9.70 -28.63
N ASN A 36 -27.63 9.40 -27.71
CA ASN A 36 -27.45 9.66 -26.29
C ASN A 36 -26.35 8.77 -25.67
N LYS A 37 -26.20 7.54 -26.11
CA LYS A 37 -25.16 6.62 -25.64
C LYS A 37 -23.76 7.09 -26.05
N VAL A 38 -23.57 7.46 -27.32
CA VAL A 38 -22.30 7.99 -27.83
C VAL A 38 -21.90 9.28 -27.12
N SER A 39 -22.85 10.17 -26.85
CA SER A 39 -22.62 11.43 -26.11
C SER A 39 -22.17 11.16 -24.66
N LEU A 40 -22.78 10.20 -23.95
CA LEU A 40 -22.46 9.86 -22.58
C LEU A 40 -21.07 9.23 -22.48
N ASP A 41 -20.77 8.22 -23.30
CA ASP A 41 -19.45 7.56 -23.30
C ASP A 41 -18.32 8.55 -23.60
N THR A 42 -18.56 9.52 -24.47
CA THR A 42 -17.60 10.61 -24.76
C THR A 42 -17.38 11.51 -23.54
N THR A 43 -18.46 11.88 -22.85
CA THR A 43 -18.40 12.73 -21.66
C THR A 43 -17.64 12.05 -20.52
N LEU A 44 -17.91 10.78 -20.28
CA LEU A 44 -17.27 9.99 -19.21
C LEU A 44 -15.80 9.71 -19.52
N SER A 45 -15.48 9.36 -20.77
CA SER A 45 -14.08 9.18 -21.21
C SER A 45 -13.27 10.48 -21.08
N LYS A 46 -13.90 11.63 -21.34
CA LYS A 46 -13.28 12.95 -21.11
C LYS A 46 -12.92 13.14 -19.64
N LEU A 47 -13.78 12.73 -18.69
CA LEU A 47 -13.51 12.84 -17.26
C LEU A 47 -12.30 12.02 -16.84
N VAL A 48 -12.13 10.80 -17.38
CA VAL A 48 -10.94 9.95 -17.14
C VAL A 48 -9.67 10.65 -17.67
N ASN A 49 -9.74 11.23 -18.87
CA ASN A 49 -8.61 11.96 -19.45
C ASN A 49 -8.30 13.25 -18.67
N ASP A 50 -9.33 13.97 -18.22
CA ASP A 50 -9.18 15.16 -17.37
C ASP A 50 -8.49 14.83 -16.03
N TRP A 51 -8.85 13.70 -15.43
CA TRP A 51 -8.18 13.18 -14.23
C TRP A 51 -6.70 12.90 -14.50
N ASN A 52 -6.39 12.16 -15.56
CA ASN A 52 -5.00 11.83 -15.92
C ASN A 52 -4.18 13.11 -16.22
N GLN A 53 -4.76 14.07 -16.91
CA GLN A 53 -4.13 15.36 -17.17
C GLN A 53 -3.90 16.18 -15.89
N ALA A 54 -4.88 16.19 -14.97
CA ALA A 54 -4.77 16.91 -13.71
C ALA A 54 -3.67 16.35 -12.80
N ILE A 55 -3.47 15.03 -12.77
CA ILE A 55 -2.33 14.39 -12.09
C ILE A 55 -1.01 14.88 -12.69
N ASN A 56 -0.86 14.85 -14.02
CA ASN A 56 0.39 15.23 -14.70
C ASN A 56 0.72 16.72 -14.58
N SER A 57 -0.30 17.57 -14.60
CA SER A 57 -0.14 19.01 -14.37
C SER A 57 -0.06 19.40 -12.89
N LYS A 58 -0.22 18.43 -11.97
CA LYS A 58 -0.28 18.63 -10.51
C LYS A 58 -1.39 19.61 -10.10
N ASP A 59 -2.47 19.66 -10.88
CA ASP A 59 -3.62 20.53 -10.62
C ASP A 59 -4.55 19.90 -9.58
N VAL A 60 -4.22 20.10 -8.31
CA VAL A 60 -5.00 19.58 -7.18
C VAL A 60 -6.42 20.18 -7.09
N ARG A 61 -6.63 21.40 -7.61
CA ARG A 61 -7.98 22.00 -7.63
C ARG A 61 -8.87 21.26 -8.63
N LYS A 62 -8.34 20.98 -9.83
CA LYS A 62 -9.03 20.18 -10.83
C LYS A 62 -9.32 18.79 -10.31
N LEU A 63 -8.36 18.11 -9.67
CA LEU A 63 -8.55 16.79 -9.03
C LEU A 63 -9.66 16.82 -7.99
N SER A 64 -9.63 17.78 -7.07
CA SER A 64 -10.66 17.94 -6.05
C SER A 64 -12.05 18.17 -6.66
N GLY A 65 -12.13 18.85 -7.81
CA GLY A 65 -13.37 19.05 -8.57
C GLY A 65 -13.92 17.76 -9.20
N LEU A 66 -13.04 16.82 -9.59
CA LEU A 66 -13.43 15.55 -10.20
C LEU A 66 -13.88 14.49 -9.18
N TYR A 67 -13.41 14.58 -7.94
CA TYR A 67 -13.63 13.58 -6.90
C TYR A 67 -14.97 13.76 -6.19
N SER A 68 -15.56 12.61 -5.80
CA SER A 68 -16.63 12.57 -4.78
C SER A 68 -16.11 13.02 -3.42
N ASN A 69 -17.00 13.36 -2.50
CA ASN A 69 -16.61 13.67 -1.11
C ASN A 69 -16.06 12.46 -0.36
N THR A 70 -16.49 11.26 -0.77
CA THR A 70 -15.99 9.98 -0.25
C THR A 70 -15.58 9.11 -1.42
N ILE A 71 -14.37 8.56 -1.36
CA ILE A 71 -13.76 7.80 -2.47
C ILE A 71 -13.24 6.49 -1.92
N PHE A 72 -13.48 5.39 -2.62
CA PHE A 72 -12.71 4.16 -2.43
C PHE A 72 -11.37 4.31 -3.15
N TYR A 73 -10.32 4.56 -2.39
CA TYR A 73 -9.00 4.94 -2.87
C TYR A 73 -7.98 3.85 -2.54
N TYR A 74 -7.51 3.10 -3.53
CA TYR A 74 -6.53 2.02 -3.40
C TYR A 74 -6.78 1.11 -2.19
N GLY A 75 -7.99 0.53 -2.10
CA GLY A 75 -8.35 -0.48 -1.11
C GLY A 75 -9.00 0.04 0.17
N SER A 76 -9.04 1.35 0.41
CA SER A 76 -9.64 1.96 1.59
C SER A 76 -10.63 3.08 1.24
N VAL A 77 -11.60 3.32 2.12
CA VAL A 77 -12.53 4.44 1.99
C VAL A 77 -11.87 5.67 2.62
N LYS A 78 -11.73 6.73 1.83
CA LYS A 78 -11.14 8.01 2.27
C LYS A 78 -12.07 9.17 1.93
N ASP A 79 -12.00 10.24 2.71
CA ASP A 79 -12.56 11.51 2.30
C ASP A 79 -11.68 12.17 1.22
N LYS A 80 -12.28 13.12 0.50
CA LYS A 80 -11.62 13.78 -0.62
C LYS A 80 -10.32 14.51 -0.23
N ASN A 81 -10.29 15.14 0.94
CA ASN A 81 -9.11 15.89 1.39
C ASN A 81 -7.94 14.95 1.66
N SER A 82 -8.19 13.84 2.35
CA SER A 82 -7.19 12.78 2.57
C SER A 82 -6.65 12.23 1.25
N CYS A 83 -7.48 12.05 0.22
CA CYS A 83 -7.01 11.64 -1.11
C CYS A 83 -6.09 12.70 -1.73
N ILE A 84 -6.42 13.97 -1.62
CA ILE A 84 -5.60 15.08 -2.13
C ILE A 84 -4.27 15.17 -1.39
N GLU A 85 -4.27 14.99 -0.07
CA GLU A 85 -3.04 14.96 0.74
C GLU A 85 -2.10 13.83 0.32
N ASN A 86 -2.64 12.62 0.08
CA ASN A 86 -1.85 11.51 -0.44
C ASN A 86 -1.23 11.83 -1.82
N ILE A 87 -1.98 12.50 -2.69
CA ILE A 87 -1.47 12.92 -4.01
C ILE A 87 -0.38 13.99 -3.87
N LEU A 88 -0.54 14.94 -2.96
CA LEU A 88 0.49 15.95 -2.67
C LEU A 88 1.76 15.31 -2.10
N ALA A 89 1.62 14.33 -1.21
CA ALA A 89 2.74 13.55 -0.68
C ALA A 89 3.46 12.77 -1.81
N LEU A 90 2.71 12.16 -2.75
CA LEU A 90 3.26 11.52 -3.94
C LEU A 90 4.09 12.50 -4.78
N PHE A 91 3.58 13.70 -5.05
CA PHE A 91 4.29 14.70 -5.85
C PHE A 91 5.53 15.24 -5.13
N LYS A 92 5.48 15.35 -3.79
CA LYS A 92 6.64 15.72 -2.97
C LYS A 92 7.72 14.64 -3.01
N LYS A 93 7.33 13.36 -2.88
CA LYS A 93 8.24 12.20 -2.88
C LYS A 93 8.84 11.94 -4.26
N TYR A 94 8.07 12.18 -5.33
CA TYR A 94 8.45 11.96 -6.72
C TYR A 94 8.13 13.20 -7.57
N PRO A 95 9.00 14.22 -7.56
CA PRO A 95 8.76 15.46 -8.33
C PRO A 95 8.65 15.25 -9.84
N ASP A 96 9.25 14.18 -10.35
CA ASP A 96 9.26 13.73 -11.74
C ASP A 96 8.13 12.71 -12.06
N TYR A 97 7.17 12.50 -11.13
CA TYR A 97 6.05 11.58 -11.36
C TYR A 97 5.23 12.01 -12.58
N TYR A 98 5.08 11.09 -13.49
CA TYR A 98 4.26 11.21 -14.69
C TYR A 98 3.48 9.91 -14.90
N GLN A 99 2.21 10.02 -15.30
CA GLN A 99 1.40 8.87 -15.65
C GLN A 99 0.73 9.04 -16.99
N GLN A 100 0.50 7.94 -17.69
CA GLN A 100 -0.16 7.90 -18.99
C GLN A 100 -1.15 6.74 -19.02
N ILE A 101 -2.35 6.99 -19.57
CA ILE A 101 -3.26 5.93 -19.97
C ILE A 101 -2.70 5.31 -21.23
N TYR A 102 -2.29 4.04 -21.14
CA TYR A 102 -1.68 3.30 -22.24
C TYR A 102 -2.66 2.27 -22.81
N GLY A 103 -2.82 2.25 -24.13
CA GLY A 103 -3.82 1.44 -24.81
C GLY A 103 -5.23 2.03 -24.74
N GLY A 104 -6.23 1.18 -24.91
CA GLY A 104 -7.65 1.57 -24.89
C GLY A 104 -8.25 1.61 -23.48
N ILE A 105 -9.28 2.42 -23.30
CA ILE A 105 -10.12 2.42 -22.11
C ILE A 105 -11.31 1.49 -22.37
N GLN A 106 -11.51 0.51 -21.50
CA GLN A 106 -12.69 -0.35 -21.48
C GLN A 106 -13.74 0.27 -20.54
N ILE A 107 -14.97 0.39 -21.02
CA ILE A 107 -16.09 0.98 -20.27
C ILE A 107 -17.08 -0.12 -19.97
N GLU A 108 -17.36 -0.33 -18.69
CA GLU A 108 -18.38 -1.25 -18.18
C GLU A 108 -19.48 -0.45 -17.50
N LYS A 109 -20.70 -0.57 -17.98
CA LYS A 109 -21.87 0.04 -17.34
C LYS A 109 -22.30 -0.84 -16.17
N ILE A 110 -22.16 -0.34 -14.93
CA ILE A 110 -22.57 -1.03 -13.72
C ILE A 110 -24.06 -0.77 -13.44
N SER A 111 -24.49 0.50 -13.63
CA SER A 111 -25.90 0.91 -13.49
C SER A 111 -26.16 2.13 -14.36
N GLU A 112 -27.39 2.69 -14.29
CA GLU A 112 -27.71 3.95 -15.00
C GLU A 112 -26.91 5.17 -14.51
N ILE A 113 -26.37 5.08 -13.30
CA ILE A 113 -25.67 6.16 -12.63
C ILE A 113 -24.22 5.80 -12.25
N GLU A 114 -23.71 4.63 -12.68
CA GLU A 114 -22.35 4.17 -12.37
C GLU A 114 -21.71 3.45 -13.55
N PHE A 115 -20.47 3.83 -13.85
CA PHE A 115 -19.64 3.24 -14.87
C PHE A 115 -18.25 2.95 -14.31
N LYS A 116 -17.69 1.80 -14.71
CA LYS A 116 -16.30 1.42 -14.40
C LYS A 116 -15.46 1.54 -15.66
N PHE A 117 -14.32 2.17 -15.52
CA PHE A 117 -13.31 2.37 -16.56
C PHE A 117 -12.07 1.56 -16.21
N SER A 118 -11.68 0.65 -17.09
CA SER A 118 -10.47 -0.16 -16.92
C SER A 118 -9.47 0.18 -18.01
N PHE A 119 -8.21 0.37 -17.63
CA PHE A 119 -7.11 0.77 -18.51
C PHE A 119 -5.76 0.37 -17.92
N VAL A 120 -4.70 0.43 -18.70
CA VAL A 120 -3.33 0.32 -18.20
C VAL A 120 -2.83 1.73 -17.89
N LYS A 121 -2.43 1.97 -16.64
CA LYS A 121 -1.75 3.18 -16.21
C LYS A 121 -0.26 2.92 -16.26
N ARG A 122 0.43 3.57 -17.21
CA ARG A 122 1.90 3.59 -17.27
C ARG A 122 2.42 4.73 -16.44
N VAL A 123 3.27 4.43 -15.47
CA VAL A 123 3.81 5.40 -14.51
C VAL A 123 5.32 5.48 -14.69
N THR A 124 5.84 6.71 -14.75
CA THR A 124 7.28 6.98 -14.83
C THR A 124 7.68 7.87 -13.65
N TYR A 125 8.70 7.46 -12.91
CA TYR A 125 9.33 8.22 -11.82
C TYR A 125 10.76 7.69 -11.59
N LYS A 126 11.69 8.54 -11.20
CA LYS A 126 13.11 8.18 -10.94
C LYS A 126 13.72 7.29 -12.04
N LEU A 127 13.47 7.62 -13.30
CA LEU A 127 13.93 6.86 -14.49
C LEU A 127 13.38 5.43 -14.60
N LYS A 128 12.40 5.05 -13.80
CA LYS A 128 11.67 3.78 -13.90
C LYS A 128 10.35 3.99 -14.59
N THR A 129 9.92 3.03 -15.39
CA THR A 129 8.60 3.00 -16.01
C THR A 129 7.96 1.65 -15.72
N GLU A 130 6.75 1.69 -15.19
CA GLU A 130 5.98 0.51 -14.78
C GLU A 130 4.52 0.63 -15.24
N ASP A 131 3.91 -0.51 -15.58
CA ASP A 131 2.53 -0.59 -16.05
C ASP A 131 1.63 -1.20 -14.96
N TYR A 132 0.55 -0.48 -14.64
CA TYR A 132 -0.44 -0.89 -13.65
C TYR A 132 -1.80 -1.04 -14.31
N PRO A 133 -2.36 -2.27 -14.42
CA PRO A 133 -3.77 -2.45 -14.77
C PRO A 133 -4.65 -1.76 -13.73
N SER A 134 -5.28 -0.66 -14.11
CA SER A 134 -5.95 0.28 -13.20
C SER A 134 -7.42 0.44 -13.56
N TYR A 135 -8.19 0.98 -12.62
CA TYR A 135 -9.60 1.28 -12.86
C TYR A 135 -10.04 2.55 -12.12
N LEU A 136 -11.10 3.17 -12.67
CA LEU A 136 -11.90 4.21 -12.02
C LEU A 136 -13.36 3.79 -12.04
N SER A 137 -14.11 4.03 -10.95
CA SER A 137 -15.56 4.12 -11.02
C SER A 137 -16.00 5.57 -11.01
N ILE A 138 -16.95 5.89 -11.87
CA ILE A 138 -17.54 7.23 -12.01
C ILE A 138 -19.03 7.08 -11.76
N SER A 139 -19.54 7.82 -10.80
CA SER A 139 -20.96 7.79 -10.44
C SER A 139 -21.58 9.18 -10.57
N LYS A 140 -22.87 9.22 -10.88
CA LYS A 140 -23.64 10.44 -10.99
C LYS A 140 -24.18 10.86 -9.64
N GLU A 141 -23.74 12.00 -9.12
CA GLU A 141 -24.15 12.57 -7.84
C GLU A 141 -24.83 13.92 -8.08
N ARG A 142 -26.11 14.06 -7.74
CA ARG A 142 -26.87 15.31 -7.95
C ARG A 142 -26.67 15.88 -9.36
N GLU A 143 -26.85 15.06 -10.38
CA GLU A 143 -26.67 15.38 -11.81
C GLU A 143 -25.23 15.65 -12.26
N VAL A 144 -24.22 15.50 -11.42
CA VAL A 144 -22.79 15.68 -11.74
C VAL A 144 -22.04 14.34 -11.66
N TRP A 145 -21.24 14.04 -12.67
CA TRP A 145 -20.40 12.86 -12.68
C TRP A 145 -19.15 13.07 -11.82
N LYS A 146 -18.88 12.15 -10.88
CA LYS A 146 -17.76 12.19 -9.94
C LYS A 146 -17.02 10.86 -9.92
N ILE A 147 -15.70 10.91 -9.70
CA ILE A 147 -14.89 9.73 -9.43
C ILE A 147 -15.16 9.29 -8.00
N THR A 148 -15.69 8.08 -7.84
CA THR A 148 -16.06 7.47 -6.56
C THR A 148 -15.14 6.32 -6.17
N LYS A 149 -14.37 5.77 -7.13
CA LYS A 149 -13.41 4.70 -6.86
C LYS A 149 -12.17 4.83 -7.74
N ILE A 150 -11.00 4.62 -7.15
CA ILE A 150 -9.69 4.60 -7.80
C ILE A 150 -8.91 3.40 -7.28
N GLY A 151 -8.31 2.62 -8.17
CA GLY A 151 -7.48 1.48 -7.78
C GLY A 151 -6.70 0.88 -8.93
N ASP A 152 -5.89 -0.11 -8.60
CA ASP A 152 -5.23 -0.97 -9.57
C ASP A 152 -5.22 -2.44 -9.09
N LEU A 153 -5.10 -3.36 -10.06
CA LEU A 153 -5.17 -4.79 -9.78
C LEU A 153 -3.95 -5.31 -9.00
N VAL A 154 -2.84 -4.60 -9.00
CA VAL A 154 -1.64 -4.98 -8.23
C VAL A 154 -1.92 -4.73 -6.76
N THR A 155 -2.37 -3.53 -6.41
CA THR A 155 -2.80 -3.17 -5.05
C THR A 155 -3.92 -4.08 -4.56
N ASP A 156 -4.97 -4.32 -5.38
CA ASP A 156 -6.08 -5.21 -5.01
C ASP A 156 -5.61 -6.65 -4.70
N LYS A 157 -4.69 -7.18 -5.50
CA LYS A 157 -4.10 -8.52 -5.24
C LYS A 157 -3.28 -8.55 -3.96
N ASN A 158 -2.51 -7.51 -3.68
CA ASN A 158 -1.71 -7.42 -2.47
C ASN A 158 -2.60 -7.36 -1.23
N ILE A 159 -3.65 -6.52 -1.25
CA ILE A 159 -4.65 -6.44 -0.17
C ILE A 159 -5.36 -7.79 0.02
N ALA A 160 -5.78 -8.45 -1.07
CA ALA A 160 -6.40 -9.76 -0.98
C ALA A 160 -5.45 -10.81 -0.37
N LYS A 161 -4.17 -10.76 -0.74
CA LYS A 161 -3.14 -11.64 -0.18
C LYS A 161 -2.86 -11.33 1.29
N ALA A 162 -2.75 -10.07 1.67
CA ALA A 162 -2.61 -9.64 3.05
C ALA A 162 -3.79 -10.10 3.92
N LYS A 163 -5.03 -9.93 3.45
CA LYS A 163 -6.24 -10.43 4.13
C LYS A 163 -6.28 -11.96 4.28
N SER A 164 -5.56 -12.72 3.45
CA SER A 164 -5.46 -14.18 3.54
C SER A 164 -4.44 -14.65 4.59
N VAL A 165 -3.56 -13.78 5.06
CA VAL A 165 -2.58 -14.08 6.11
C VAL A 165 -3.31 -14.16 7.44
N LYS A 166 -3.11 -15.27 8.16
CA LYS A 166 -3.66 -15.44 9.51
C LYS A 166 -2.87 -14.57 10.49
N VAL A 167 -3.38 -13.39 10.77
CA VAL A 167 -2.79 -12.45 11.72
C VAL A 167 -2.98 -12.97 13.15
N PRO A 168 -1.92 -13.11 13.97
CA PRO A 168 -2.03 -13.47 15.37
C PRO A 168 -2.75 -12.38 16.19
N LYS A 169 -3.42 -12.79 17.28
CA LYS A 169 -4.16 -11.84 18.14
C LYS A 169 -3.28 -10.76 18.80
N HIS A 170 -1.98 -11.01 18.92
CA HIS A 170 -1.01 -10.10 19.54
C HIS A 170 -0.22 -9.29 18.50
N ALA A 171 -0.61 -9.35 17.22
CA ALA A 171 0.00 -8.51 16.20
C ALA A 171 -0.32 -7.02 16.46
N ILE A 172 0.63 -6.17 16.15
CA ILE A 172 0.52 -4.72 16.24
C ILE A 172 0.18 -4.12 14.89
N GLU A 173 -0.60 -3.06 14.87
CA GLU A 173 -1.01 -2.33 13.65
C GLU A 173 -0.08 -1.15 13.39
N GLY A 174 0.17 -0.83 12.12
CA GLY A 174 0.90 0.36 11.67
C GLY A 174 0.96 0.46 10.15
N ASP A 175 1.22 1.65 9.64
CA ASP A 175 1.50 1.87 8.20
C ASP A 175 3.01 1.79 7.97
N TYR A 176 3.53 0.56 7.93
CA TYR A 176 4.98 0.34 7.89
C TYR A 176 5.62 0.58 6.53
N ASN A 177 4.84 0.59 5.44
CA ASN A 177 5.35 0.82 4.07
C ASN A 177 4.97 2.19 3.51
N GLY A 178 4.15 2.98 4.22
CA GLY A 178 3.72 4.32 3.84
C GLY A 178 2.75 4.34 2.67
N ASP A 179 1.93 3.30 2.51
CA ASP A 179 0.92 3.23 1.45
C ASP A 179 -0.46 3.73 1.91
N GLY A 180 -0.61 4.06 3.19
CA GLY A 180 -1.82 4.53 3.83
C GLY A 180 -2.80 3.42 4.20
N ILE A 181 -2.38 2.16 4.14
CA ILE A 181 -3.13 0.99 4.58
C ILE A 181 -2.44 0.43 5.82
N LEU A 182 -3.21 0.12 6.87
CA LEU A 182 -2.63 -0.46 8.07
C LEU A 182 -2.20 -1.91 7.82
N ASP A 183 -0.97 -2.19 8.16
CA ASP A 183 -0.38 -3.51 8.22
C ASP A 183 -0.40 -4.06 9.63
N TYR A 184 -0.21 -5.38 9.74
CA TYR A 184 -0.01 -6.05 11.02
C TYR A 184 1.40 -6.61 11.07
N ALA A 185 2.07 -6.45 12.23
CA ALA A 185 3.40 -7.01 12.47
C ALA A 185 3.38 -7.88 13.74
N TRP A 186 4.11 -9.01 13.72
CA TRP A 186 4.22 -9.92 14.87
C TRP A 186 5.56 -10.63 14.90
N LEU A 187 5.99 -11.02 16.10
CA LEU A 187 7.22 -11.80 16.27
C LEU A 187 6.95 -13.28 16.04
N VAL A 188 7.80 -13.94 15.27
CA VAL A 188 7.89 -15.40 15.12
C VAL A 188 9.21 -15.84 15.76
N PRO A 189 9.15 -16.43 16.98
CA PRO A 189 10.35 -16.84 17.69
C PRO A 189 10.93 -18.13 17.11
N PRO A 190 12.21 -18.48 17.44
CA PRO A 190 12.79 -19.78 17.11
C PRO A 190 12.12 -20.90 17.90
N LYS A 191 12.31 -22.12 17.45
CA LYS A 191 11.92 -23.29 18.23
C LYS A 191 12.93 -23.51 19.34
N LEU A 192 12.42 -23.67 20.57
CA LEU A 192 13.25 -24.07 21.72
C LEU A 192 13.18 -25.57 21.95
N ASP A 193 14.16 -26.08 22.67
CA ASP A 193 14.15 -27.47 23.20
C ASP A 193 13.01 -27.66 24.20
N LYS A 194 12.84 -28.89 24.70
CA LYS A 194 11.74 -29.23 25.63
C LYS A 194 11.87 -28.50 26.97
N GLU A 195 13.10 -28.23 27.38
CA GLU A 195 13.46 -27.54 28.61
C GLU A 195 13.38 -25.99 28.46
N GLY A 196 13.30 -25.48 27.23
CA GLY A 196 13.30 -24.04 26.94
C GLY A 196 14.64 -23.35 27.20
N MET A 197 15.71 -24.13 27.24
CA MET A 197 17.05 -23.67 27.59
C MET A 197 17.97 -23.42 26.38
N ASP A 198 17.62 -23.97 25.22
CA ASP A 198 18.41 -23.81 24.00
C ASP A 198 17.51 -23.77 22.75
N CYS A 199 18.03 -23.26 21.65
CA CYS A 199 17.33 -23.23 20.38
C CYS A 199 17.55 -24.52 19.59
N ILE A 200 16.50 -25.02 18.97
CA ILE A 200 16.63 -26.10 17.98
C ILE A 200 17.02 -25.43 16.65
N GLY A 201 18.33 -25.36 16.38
CA GLY A 201 18.90 -24.65 15.24
C GLY A 201 19.33 -23.23 15.60
N ASP A 202 19.08 -22.28 14.71
CA ASP A 202 19.49 -20.90 14.91
C ASP A 202 18.63 -20.15 15.93
N CYS A 203 19.26 -19.42 16.85
CA CYS A 203 18.61 -18.58 17.85
C CYS A 203 18.36 -17.17 17.33
N PHE A 204 17.40 -17.01 16.43
CA PHE A 204 16.92 -15.71 16.02
C PHE A 204 15.40 -15.74 15.77
N SER A 205 14.75 -14.60 15.93
CA SER A 205 13.35 -14.40 15.60
C SER A 205 13.19 -13.64 14.28
N PHE A 206 11.98 -13.69 13.74
CA PHE A 206 11.58 -12.78 12.66
C PHE A 206 10.39 -11.95 13.09
N ILE A 207 10.38 -10.66 12.74
CA ILE A 207 9.16 -9.87 12.71
C ILE A 207 8.59 -10.07 11.31
N GLU A 208 7.42 -10.71 11.24
CA GLU A 208 6.65 -10.95 10.02
C GLU A 208 5.57 -9.88 9.87
N PHE A 209 5.15 -9.62 8.63
CA PHE A 209 4.15 -8.63 8.30
C PHE A 209 2.97 -9.23 7.53
N SER A 210 1.79 -8.63 7.68
CA SER A 210 0.60 -9.05 6.91
C SER A 210 0.71 -8.73 5.43
N ASP A 211 1.37 -7.63 5.06
CA ASP A 211 1.69 -7.33 3.67
C ASP A 211 2.94 -8.11 3.23
N PRO A 212 2.80 -9.01 2.23
CA PRO A 212 3.92 -9.79 1.71
C PRO A 212 4.96 -8.98 0.94
N LEU A 213 4.71 -7.69 0.66
CA LEU A 213 5.68 -6.79 0.05
C LEU A 213 6.62 -6.18 1.09
N ILE A 214 6.25 -6.23 2.37
CA ILE A 214 7.12 -5.81 3.46
C ILE A 214 8.04 -6.99 3.83
N PRO A 215 9.36 -6.88 3.61
CA PRO A 215 10.29 -7.93 3.98
C PRO A 215 10.33 -8.11 5.50
N ARG A 216 10.40 -9.34 5.96
CA ARG A 216 10.56 -9.64 7.38
C ARG A 216 11.86 -9.07 7.95
N ILE A 217 11.83 -8.70 9.24
CA ILE A 217 13.04 -8.27 9.97
C ILE A 217 13.63 -9.48 10.72
N LYS A 218 14.91 -9.74 10.53
CA LYS A 218 15.65 -10.72 11.35
C LYS A 218 16.14 -10.06 12.62
N VAL A 219 15.75 -10.61 13.77
CA VAL A 219 16.17 -10.15 15.11
C VAL A 219 17.08 -11.21 15.71
N THR A 220 18.36 -10.89 15.82
CA THR A 220 19.37 -11.81 16.41
C THR A 220 19.30 -11.79 17.93
N ASN A 221 19.72 -12.89 18.58
CA ASN A 221 19.67 -13.04 20.03
C ASN A 221 18.27 -12.70 20.60
N CYS A 222 17.26 -13.28 19.95
CA CYS A 222 15.86 -13.04 20.28
C CYS A 222 15.11 -14.36 20.29
N ILE A 223 14.64 -14.77 21.46
CA ILE A 223 13.78 -15.93 21.62
C ILE A 223 12.34 -15.55 22.00
N SER A 224 12.13 -14.28 22.38
CA SER A 224 10.83 -13.72 22.75
C SER A 224 10.84 -12.19 22.64
N GLY A 225 9.71 -11.56 22.84
CA GLY A 225 9.54 -10.12 22.83
C GLY A 225 8.25 -9.74 22.13
N THR A 226 7.85 -8.48 22.27
CA THR A 226 6.70 -7.91 21.58
C THR A 226 7.18 -6.72 20.76
N PRO A 227 6.99 -6.72 19.44
CA PRO A 227 7.21 -5.53 18.64
C PRO A 227 6.28 -4.40 19.09
N ASN A 228 6.71 -3.16 18.92
CA ASN A 228 5.91 -1.97 19.21
C ASN A 228 5.86 -1.08 17.96
N ASN A 229 4.68 -0.60 17.62
CA ASN A 229 4.56 0.52 16.69
C ASN A 229 4.96 1.79 17.43
N LEU A 230 5.92 2.53 16.88
CA LEU A 230 6.45 3.77 17.47
C LEU A 230 5.87 5.02 16.77
N GLY A 231 4.98 4.83 15.77
CA GLY A 231 4.48 5.88 14.90
C GLY A 231 5.54 6.40 13.94
N ASP A 232 5.19 7.40 13.15
CA ASP A 232 6.09 8.07 12.20
C ASP A 232 7.00 9.07 12.93
N LEU A 233 8.09 8.56 13.50
CA LEU A 233 9.03 9.34 14.32
C LEU A 233 9.89 10.30 13.49
N ASN A 234 10.21 9.93 12.24
CA ASN A 234 11.07 10.70 11.35
C ASN A 234 10.28 11.55 10.34
N ARG A 235 8.95 11.43 10.31
CA ARG A 235 8.00 12.14 9.44
C ARG A 235 8.22 11.87 7.96
N ASP A 236 8.56 10.62 7.62
CA ASP A 236 8.73 10.20 6.23
C ASP A 236 7.48 9.53 5.65
N GLY A 237 6.43 9.35 6.46
CA GLY A 237 5.15 8.75 6.11
C GLY A 237 5.13 7.23 6.30
N THR A 238 6.11 6.66 7.02
CA THR A 238 6.11 5.25 7.45
C THR A 238 6.20 5.18 8.96
N ASP A 239 5.53 4.21 9.58
CA ASP A 239 5.65 3.97 11.01
C ASP A 239 6.95 3.22 11.32
N GLU A 240 7.68 3.68 12.35
CA GLU A 240 8.82 2.95 12.90
C GLU A 240 8.37 1.78 13.77
N ILE A 241 9.13 0.69 13.71
CA ILE A 241 8.91 -0.48 14.54
C ILE A 241 10.07 -0.71 15.49
N GLY A 242 9.77 -0.93 16.77
CA GLY A 242 10.75 -1.18 17.80
C GLY A 242 10.55 -2.52 18.50
N ILE A 243 11.62 -3.07 19.09
CA ILE A 243 11.55 -4.25 19.94
C ILE A 243 12.67 -4.26 20.99
N SER A 244 12.33 -4.73 22.19
CA SER A 244 13.29 -5.24 23.18
C SER A 244 13.30 -6.76 23.11
N PRO A 245 14.35 -7.40 22.54
CA PRO A 245 14.43 -8.85 22.47
C PRO A 245 14.57 -9.46 23.86
N GLY A 246 13.79 -10.51 24.14
CA GLY A 246 14.02 -11.39 25.27
C GLY A 246 15.08 -12.44 24.93
N TRP A 247 16.03 -12.64 25.85
CA TRP A 247 17.10 -13.63 25.69
C TRP A 247 17.28 -14.43 26.98
N PHE A 248 16.70 -15.63 27.01
CA PHE A 248 16.73 -16.54 28.16
C PHE A 248 16.53 -15.80 29.50
N GLN A 249 17.52 -15.86 30.42
CA GLN A 249 17.46 -15.21 31.74
C GLN A 249 18.13 -13.83 31.78
N SER A 250 18.56 -13.27 30.64
CA SER A 250 19.21 -11.96 30.61
C SER A 250 18.22 -10.83 30.80
N CYS A 251 18.52 -9.94 31.73
CA CYS A 251 17.84 -8.64 31.86
C CYS A 251 18.43 -7.56 30.96
N TRP A 252 19.60 -7.75 30.39
CA TRP A 252 20.20 -6.83 29.45
C TRP A 252 19.86 -7.22 28.03
N SER A 253 19.37 -6.26 27.26
CA SER A 253 19.21 -6.39 25.82
C SER A 253 19.41 -5.05 25.12
N ASN A 254 19.64 -5.05 23.80
CA ASN A 254 19.56 -3.83 23.02
C ASN A 254 18.12 -3.59 22.59
N TYR A 255 17.66 -2.35 22.67
CA TYR A 255 16.45 -1.94 21.99
C TYR A 255 16.78 -1.61 20.53
N TYR A 256 15.98 -2.15 19.63
CA TYR A 256 16.14 -1.95 18.20
C TYR A 256 15.00 -1.10 17.68
N VAL A 257 15.30 -0.19 16.76
CA VAL A 257 14.31 0.63 16.05
C VAL A 257 14.63 0.62 14.57
N TRP A 258 13.66 0.22 13.76
CA TRP A 258 13.79 0.20 12.31
C TRP A 258 12.79 1.15 11.66
N THR A 259 13.21 1.73 10.52
CA THR A 259 12.38 2.43 9.56
C THR A 259 12.42 1.70 8.21
N PHE A 260 11.33 1.74 7.47
CA PHE A 260 11.24 1.12 6.15
C PHE A 260 11.59 2.14 5.07
N SER A 261 12.72 1.95 4.41
CA SER A 261 13.19 2.88 3.39
C SER A 261 13.71 2.13 2.17
N ARG A 262 13.29 2.54 0.97
CA ARG A 262 13.71 1.94 -0.31
C ARG A 262 13.52 0.42 -0.38
N ASN A 263 12.37 -0.05 0.10
CA ASN A 263 11.97 -1.46 0.17
C ASN A 263 12.89 -2.33 1.04
N GLN A 264 13.51 -1.77 2.06
CA GLN A 264 14.33 -2.50 3.03
C GLN A 264 14.26 -1.85 4.42
N TRP A 265 14.45 -2.67 5.43
CA TRP A 265 14.56 -2.19 6.80
C TRP A 265 15.97 -1.70 7.09
N VAL A 266 16.08 -0.52 7.68
CA VAL A 266 17.33 0.05 8.17
C VAL A 266 17.12 0.50 9.63
N TYR A 267 18.19 0.54 10.41
CA TYR A 267 18.09 1.12 11.74
C TYR A 267 17.74 2.61 11.66
N ALA A 268 16.61 2.98 12.24
CA ALA A 268 16.21 4.39 12.39
C ALA A 268 17.12 5.11 13.37
N VAL A 269 17.46 4.45 14.48
CA VAL A 269 18.54 4.84 15.41
C VAL A 269 19.44 3.65 15.68
N GLN A 270 20.68 3.90 16.07
CA GLN A 270 21.59 2.81 16.45
C GLN A 270 21.04 2.05 17.65
N PRO A 271 21.11 0.70 17.67
CA PRO A 271 20.68 -0.08 18.82
C PRO A 271 21.34 0.41 20.11
N PHE A 272 20.57 0.48 21.19
CA PHE A 272 21.02 1.00 22.46
C PHE A 272 20.66 0.07 23.63
N PRO A 273 21.52 -0.01 24.68
CA PRO A 273 21.31 -0.95 25.77
C PRO A 273 20.13 -0.57 26.65
N THR A 274 19.37 -1.57 27.06
CA THR A 274 18.25 -1.45 27.99
C THR A 274 18.32 -2.56 29.02
N HIS A 275 17.78 -2.33 30.21
CA HIS A 275 17.69 -3.29 31.28
C HIS A 275 16.22 -3.53 31.68
N CYS A 276 15.90 -4.73 32.15
CA CYS A 276 14.53 -5.12 32.48
C CYS A 276 13.86 -4.20 33.53
N ASN A 277 14.62 -3.51 34.37
CA ASN A 277 14.10 -2.54 35.34
C ASN A 277 13.43 -1.33 34.66
N GLN A 278 13.90 -0.93 33.49
CA GLN A 278 13.39 0.22 32.73
C GLN A 278 11.92 0.04 32.35
N TRP A 279 11.49 -1.18 32.09
CA TRP A 279 10.15 -1.49 31.61
C TRP A 279 9.08 -1.50 32.72
N ARG A 280 9.48 -1.59 33.98
CA ARG A 280 8.56 -1.64 35.13
C ARG A 280 7.83 -0.30 35.34
N GLU A 281 8.41 0.80 34.89
CA GLU A 281 7.89 2.15 35.07
C GLU A 281 7.10 2.66 33.86
N GLY A 282 6.88 1.83 32.83
CA GLY A 282 6.17 2.22 31.61
C GLY A 282 6.88 3.31 30.81
N ILE A 283 8.19 3.41 30.94
CA ILE A 283 8.99 4.43 30.25
C ILE A 283 9.11 4.05 28.76
N ALA A 284 8.69 4.96 27.89
CA ALA A 284 8.84 4.80 26.45
C ALA A 284 10.33 4.76 26.08
N PRO A 285 10.78 3.74 25.30
CA PRO A 285 12.19 3.61 24.93
C PRO A 285 12.64 4.69 23.95
N VAL A 286 11.72 5.20 23.13
CA VAL A 286 11.97 6.23 22.10
C VAL A 286 10.77 7.18 22.06
N GLU A 287 11.04 8.48 22.04
CA GLU A 287 10.04 9.54 21.95
C GLU A 287 10.53 10.63 20.98
N ILE A 288 9.61 11.31 20.29
CA ILE A 288 9.98 12.46 19.43
C ILE A 288 10.63 13.55 20.31
N ASP A 289 11.78 14.06 19.86
CA ASP A 289 12.39 15.26 20.47
C ASP A 289 11.72 16.52 19.88
N TYR A 290 10.77 17.07 20.58
CA TYR A 290 10.04 18.26 20.12
C TYR A 290 10.90 19.53 20.05
N ASN A 291 12.09 19.52 20.66
CA ASN A 291 13.01 20.67 20.66
C ASN A 291 13.96 20.65 19.46
N ARG A 292 14.09 19.50 18.78
CA ARG A 292 15.05 19.32 17.70
C ARG A 292 14.43 18.56 16.53
N SER A 293 14.38 19.19 15.36
CA SER A 293 13.92 18.53 14.13
C SER A 293 14.81 17.35 13.74
N ASN A 294 14.22 16.24 13.34
CA ASN A 294 14.89 14.98 12.97
C ASN A 294 15.67 14.33 14.13
N TYR A 295 15.24 14.57 15.37
CA TYR A 295 15.80 13.92 16.53
C TYR A 295 14.72 13.22 17.35
N VAL A 296 15.13 12.16 18.02
CA VAL A 296 14.35 11.44 19.02
C VAL A 296 15.11 11.37 20.33
N THR A 297 14.38 11.31 21.42
CA THR A 297 14.95 11.04 22.76
C THR A 297 14.89 9.53 22.99
N ILE A 298 16.04 8.88 23.11
CA ILE A 298 16.16 7.49 23.54
C ILE A 298 16.31 7.42 25.06
N THR A 299 15.68 6.42 25.68
CA THR A 299 15.85 6.08 27.09
C THR A 299 16.62 4.77 27.17
N TYR A 300 17.82 4.80 27.70
CA TYR A 300 18.76 3.67 27.75
C TYR A 300 19.24 3.41 29.17
N SER A 301 19.72 2.19 29.42
CA SER A 301 20.29 1.79 30.71
C SER A 301 21.81 1.63 30.61
N GLU A 302 22.52 2.02 31.64
CA GLU A 302 23.94 1.76 31.78
C GLU A 302 24.27 1.33 33.23
N TYR A 303 25.39 0.60 33.36
CA TYR A 303 25.91 0.21 34.68
C TYR A 303 26.99 1.21 35.11
N THR A 304 26.72 1.98 36.17
CA THR A 304 27.60 3.01 36.66
C THR A 304 27.60 3.00 38.19
N ASN A 305 28.75 3.16 38.83
CA ASN A 305 28.88 3.24 40.27
C ASN A 305 28.15 2.10 41.04
N ASP A 306 28.32 0.88 40.57
CA ASP A 306 27.69 -0.33 41.13
C ASP A 306 26.14 -0.34 41.07
N ALA A 307 25.54 0.51 40.25
CA ALA A 307 24.11 0.58 40.05
C ALA A 307 23.73 0.62 38.57
N ILE A 308 22.50 0.18 38.28
CA ILE A 308 21.91 0.29 36.93
C ILE A 308 21.13 1.62 36.92
N GLU A 309 21.56 2.53 36.06
CA GLU A 309 20.94 3.84 35.88
C GLU A 309 20.23 3.90 34.52
N THR A 310 19.04 4.52 34.52
CA THR A 310 18.30 4.84 33.30
C THR A 310 18.56 6.29 32.92
N LYS A 311 19.01 6.53 31.69
CA LYS A 311 19.38 7.85 31.16
C LYS A 311 18.64 8.16 29.87
N LYS A 312 18.49 9.46 29.59
CA LYS A 312 17.91 9.95 28.34
C LYS A 312 18.95 10.65 27.48
N LYS A 313 18.87 10.47 26.17
CA LYS A 313 19.77 11.09 25.19
C LYS A 313 19.00 11.43 23.91
N SER A 314 19.19 12.67 23.43
CA SER A 314 18.70 13.07 22.09
C SER A 314 19.66 12.57 21.02
N VAL A 315 19.12 11.84 20.03
CA VAL A 315 19.89 11.25 18.93
C VAL A 315 19.21 11.56 17.59
N LEU A 316 20.03 11.66 16.52
CA LEU A 316 19.53 11.85 15.18
C LEU A 316 18.77 10.58 14.73
N ILE A 317 17.58 10.74 14.18
CA ILE A 317 16.84 9.67 13.50
C ILE A 317 17.03 9.77 11.98
N LYS A 318 17.09 8.60 11.33
CA LYS A 318 17.25 8.51 9.87
C LYS A 318 15.91 8.70 9.17
#